data_8b3b1881ef0d4adf75a671c473997ab4
#
_entry.id   8b3b1881ef0d4adf75a671c473997ab4
#
_cell.length_a   1.000
_cell.length_b   1.000
_cell.length_c   1.000
_cell.angle_alpha   90.00
_cell.angle_beta   90.00
_cell.angle_gamma   90.00
#
_symmetry.space_group_name_H-M   'P 1'
#
loop_
_entity.id
_entity.type
_entity.pdbx_description
1 polymer ?
#
loop_
_entity_poly.entity_id
_entity_poly.type
_entity_poly.pdbx_seq_one_letter_code
_entity_poly.pdbx_strand_id
1 'polypeptide(L)'
;MAVRNKNSKSPSSSSSSSSSFFIALNPSFFSHLLSISLLNSLQFTPKKATSRRSRCFSVTFVFFLVSAAFFSISILTFAALWQSSDPCSAIRPSPLFPPEQTLMAVSGATAVEPLLLRREVVSGNISDEERDFWKQPDGKGYRPCLHFSDQYKKASPAIAGERRRFLVVVVSGGLNQQRNQIVDAVVIARILEAALVVPVLQINRIWKDESEFSEIFDVDHFKNVLKSDVRIVSSLPSSHLVSKQTVENRIPFHVSPLWLRAKFFKRLNQEGLLILKGLDSKLSKNLPSDLQKLRCKVAFHALRFAGPVRDISHRFARRMWAEGPYVAVHLRLEKDVWVRSGCSAGLGAEHDGTIGREREAHPELLTGKVNATSAARRAAGLCPLNARETGRLLRALGAPRDGRVYVAGGEPFGGGMAVEGLREAFPNLVTKQGLAREGELEPYLDRASVLAAIDYVVSLYSDVLLTSHGGNMARALEGHRAFMGHKKYIKPNKRMMFPYLDDASISDRDFATAMRKLHQKCQGQPVTDHLDRDVLASPVPHCMCTT
;
A
#
# COMPACT_ATOMS: atom_id res chain seq x y z
N MET A 1 22.24 57.24 27.98
CA MET A 1 21.29 57.37 29.09
C MET A 1 20.59 56.03 29.22
N ALA A 2 21.03 55.09 30.04
CA ALA A 2 20.74 54.90 31.47
C ALA A 2 19.20 55.01 31.73
N VAL A 3 18.48 53.97 32.18
CA VAL A 3 18.50 53.31 33.47
C VAL A 3 17.37 52.28 33.59
N ARG A 4 17.73 51.09 34.16
CA ARG A 4 17.03 50.29 35.18
C ARG A 4 15.73 49.52 34.88
N ASN A 5 15.80 48.21 34.80
CA ASN A 5 15.68 47.18 35.89
C ASN A 5 14.42 47.26 36.79
N LYS A 6 13.56 46.22 36.72
CA LYS A 6 13.10 45.47 37.92
C LYS A 6 12.24 44.24 37.53
N ASN A 7 12.76 43.11 37.93
CA ASN A 7 12.13 41.93 38.57
C ASN A 7 10.59 41.85 38.68
N SER A 8 9.99 40.73 38.27
CA SER A 8 9.52 39.75 39.26
C SER A 8 8.76 38.56 38.63
N LYS A 9 9.16 37.40 39.14
CA LYS A 9 8.32 36.22 39.43
C LYS A 9 7.69 35.41 38.29
N SER A 10 8.26 34.24 38.09
CA SER A 10 7.64 33.01 37.61
C SER A 10 6.50 32.55 38.55
N PRO A 11 5.51 31.86 38.03
CA PRO A 11 4.92 30.74 38.75
C PRO A 11 5.08 29.40 38.00
N SER A 12 5.51 28.49 38.78
CA SER A 12 5.51 27.05 38.80
C SER A 12 4.66 26.31 37.75
N SER A 13 5.37 25.38 37.14
CA SER A 13 4.93 24.19 36.43
C SER A 13 3.87 23.36 37.17
N SER A 14 2.81 23.01 36.49
CA SER A 14 2.02 21.84 36.80
C SER A 14 2.07 20.88 35.61
N SER A 15 2.87 19.86 35.77
CA SER A 15 2.94 18.68 34.93
C SER A 15 1.67 17.84 35.08
N SER A 16 0.84 17.75 34.05
CA SER A 16 -0.19 16.73 33.95
C SER A 16 0.38 15.55 33.14
N SER A 17 0.82 14.56 33.86
CA SER A 17 1.19 13.23 33.35
C SER A 17 -0.08 12.51 32.90
N SER A 18 -0.23 12.33 31.59
CA SER A 18 -1.21 11.41 30.99
C SER A 18 -0.65 9.98 31.09
N SER A 19 -1.02 9.26 32.12
CA SER A 19 -0.76 7.83 32.26
C SER A 19 -1.57 7.05 31.23
N SER A 20 -0.90 6.51 30.23
CA SER A 20 -1.45 5.49 29.33
C SER A 20 -1.49 4.16 30.10
N PHE A 21 -2.66 3.73 30.52
CA PHE A 21 -2.87 2.40 31.07
C PHE A 21 -2.75 1.37 29.96
N PHE A 22 -1.59 0.71 29.86
CA PHE A 22 -1.45 -0.57 29.20
C PHE A 22 -1.90 -1.65 30.19
N ILE A 23 -3.04 -2.27 29.94
CA ILE A 23 -3.40 -3.51 30.62
C ILE A 23 -2.56 -4.62 29.98
N ALA A 24 -1.46 -4.95 30.62
CA ALA A 24 -0.72 -6.17 30.36
C ALA A 24 -1.52 -7.33 30.94
N LEU A 25 -2.17 -8.12 30.09
CA LEU A 25 -2.80 -9.36 30.47
C LEU A 25 -1.71 -10.37 30.86
N ASN A 26 -1.65 -10.69 32.14
CA ASN A 26 -0.71 -11.61 32.75
C ASN A 26 -1.01 -13.05 32.29
N PRO A 27 -0.03 -13.82 31.76
CA PRO A 27 -0.23 -15.19 31.28
C PRO A 27 -0.72 -16.16 32.34
N SER A 28 -0.61 -15.84 33.65
CA SER A 28 -1.07 -16.64 34.74
C SER A 28 -2.61 -16.72 34.88
N PHE A 29 -3.37 -15.87 34.21
CA PHE A 29 -4.83 -15.88 34.28
C PHE A 29 -5.46 -17.02 33.45
N PHE A 30 -4.76 -17.52 32.45
CA PHE A 30 -5.25 -18.63 31.61
C PHE A 30 -5.00 -20.01 32.23
N SER A 31 -4.03 -20.15 33.11
CA SER A 31 -3.76 -21.43 33.80
C SER A 31 -4.78 -21.75 34.92
N HIS A 32 -5.39 -20.73 35.53
CA HIS A 32 -6.38 -20.91 36.60
C HIS A 32 -7.78 -21.29 36.09
N LEU A 33 -8.18 -20.88 34.89
CA LEU A 33 -9.48 -21.22 34.31
C LEU A 33 -9.54 -22.66 33.77
N LEU A 34 -8.42 -23.22 33.33
CA LEU A 34 -8.34 -24.61 32.88
C LEU A 34 -8.28 -25.61 34.04
N SER A 35 -7.81 -25.20 35.24
CA SER A 35 -7.74 -26.05 36.41
C SER A 35 -9.08 -26.24 37.12
N ILE A 36 -10.02 -25.30 37.01
CA ILE A 36 -11.32 -25.35 37.70
C ILE A 36 -12.36 -26.19 36.93
N SER A 37 -12.24 -26.26 35.60
CA SER A 37 -13.18 -27.04 34.77
C SER A 37 -12.92 -28.55 34.76
N LEU A 38 -11.71 -28.99 35.14
CA LEU A 38 -11.34 -30.41 35.17
C LEU A 38 -11.52 -31.07 36.57
N LEU A 39 -11.71 -30.27 37.62
CA LEU A 39 -11.86 -30.78 39.00
C LEU A 39 -13.31 -31.09 39.38
N ASN A 40 -14.30 -30.66 38.64
CA ASN A 40 -15.72 -30.85 38.95
C ASN A 40 -16.36 -32.12 38.32
N SER A 41 -15.61 -32.96 37.63
CA SER A 41 -16.16 -34.15 36.96
C SER A 41 -15.67 -35.50 37.52
N LEU A 42 -14.94 -35.52 38.64
CA LEU A 42 -14.48 -36.76 39.28
C LEU A 42 -14.87 -36.81 40.75
N GLN A 43 -16.14 -37.14 41.02
CA GLN A 43 -16.53 -37.66 42.33
C GLN A 43 -16.26 -39.17 42.35
N PHE A 44 -15.22 -39.57 43.05
CA PHE A 44 -14.97 -40.97 43.38
C PHE A 44 -15.18 -41.21 44.87
N THR A 45 -16.11 -42.09 45.19
CA THR A 45 -16.32 -42.70 46.54
C THR A 45 -15.21 -43.71 46.85
N PRO A 46 -14.73 -43.79 48.09
CA PRO A 46 -13.65 -44.71 48.47
C PRO A 46 -14.14 -46.14 48.70
N LYS A 47 -13.57 -47.10 47.97
CA LYS A 47 -13.61 -48.54 48.43
C LYS A 47 -12.19 -49.07 48.51
N LYS A 48 -12.03 -49.86 49.60
CA LYS A 48 -10.84 -50.45 50.21
C LYS A 48 -9.84 -51.11 49.30
N ALA A 49 -8.59 -51.00 49.71
CA ALA A 49 -7.37 -51.53 49.15
C ALA A 49 -7.32 -53.05 49.03
N THR A 50 -6.80 -53.57 47.91
CA THR A 50 -5.95 -54.75 47.84
C THR A 50 -4.88 -54.55 46.76
N SER A 51 -3.67 -54.95 47.12
CA SER A 51 -2.42 -54.94 46.40
C SER A 51 -2.50 -55.45 44.98
N ARG A 52 -1.89 -54.68 43.99
CA ARG A 52 -1.05 -55.26 42.95
C ARG A 52 -0.24 -54.13 42.25
N ARG A 53 1.08 -54.24 42.37
CA ARG A 53 2.06 -53.55 41.54
C ARG A 53 1.78 -53.86 40.06
N SER A 54 1.59 -52.86 39.22
CA SER A 54 1.78 -52.86 37.77
C SER A 54 0.76 -51.98 37.03
N ARG A 55 0.69 -50.68 37.26
CA ARG A 55 -0.05 -49.74 36.39
C ARG A 55 0.50 -48.32 36.37
N CYS A 56 1.69 -48.09 36.90
CA CYS A 56 2.28 -46.72 36.86
C CYS A 56 2.98 -46.40 35.54
N PHE A 57 3.28 -47.41 34.70
CA PHE A 57 3.96 -47.21 33.41
C PHE A 57 3.02 -46.78 32.27
N SER A 58 1.72 -47.03 32.36
CA SER A 58 0.77 -46.79 31.28
C SER A 58 0.32 -45.32 31.19
N VAL A 59 0.18 -44.64 32.33
CA VAL A 59 -0.33 -43.24 32.33
C VAL A 59 0.74 -42.24 31.88
N THR A 60 1.99 -42.45 32.30
CA THR A 60 3.13 -41.64 31.85
C THR A 60 3.41 -41.82 30.35
N PHE A 61 3.24 -43.03 29.83
CA PHE A 61 3.43 -43.29 28.39
C PHE A 61 2.33 -42.67 27.55
N VAL A 62 1.07 -42.69 27.99
CA VAL A 62 -0.04 -42.00 27.31
C VAL A 62 0.16 -40.47 27.35
N PHE A 63 0.61 -39.91 28.48
CA PHE A 63 0.93 -38.48 28.56
C PHE A 63 2.08 -38.09 27.64
N PHE A 64 3.09 -38.92 27.49
CA PHE A 64 4.20 -38.68 26.56
C PHE A 64 3.73 -38.75 25.10
N LEU A 65 2.88 -39.69 24.74
CA LEU A 65 2.33 -39.80 23.36
C LEU A 65 1.38 -38.64 23.02
N VAL A 66 0.53 -38.23 23.98
CA VAL A 66 -0.36 -37.09 23.79
C VAL A 66 0.44 -35.77 23.67
N SER A 67 1.46 -35.59 24.52
CA SER A 67 2.35 -34.41 24.43
C SER A 67 3.16 -34.40 23.14
N ALA A 68 3.66 -35.54 22.67
CA ALA A 68 4.36 -35.68 21.42
C ALA A 68 3.44 -35.40 20.21
N ALA A 69 2.19 -35.85 20.25
CA ALA A 69 1.19 -35.57 19.22
C ALA A 69 0.82 -34.08 19.20
N PHE A 70 0.63 -33.42 20.35
CA PHE A 70 0.41 -31.98 20.42
C PHE A 70 1.60 -31.17 19.93
N PHE A 71 2.83 -31.61 20.24
CA PHE A 71 4.05 -30.96 19.76
C PHE A 71 4.21 -31.10 18.23
N SER A 72 3.90 -32.28 17.68
CA SER A 72 3.93 -32.55 16.24
C SER A 72 2.85 -31.76 15.50
N ILE A 73 1.63 -31.67 16.05
CA ILE A 73 0.55 -30.84 15.48
C ILE A 73 0.93 -29.35 15.54
N SER A 74 1.54 -28.88 16.63
CA SER A 74 2.01 -27.51 16.76
C SER A 74 3.15 -27.18 15.78
N ILE A 75 4.06 -28.11 15.53
CA ILE A 75 5.12 -27.95 14.52
C ILE A 75 4.52 -27.94 13.11
N LEU A 76 3.55 -28.80 12.81
CA LEU A 76 2.87 -28.82 11.51
C LEU A 76 2.01 -27.58 11.27
N THR A 77 1.31 -27.09 12.29
CA THR A 77 0.55 -25.82 12.18
C THR A 77 1.48 -24.61 12.10
N PHE A 78 2.60 -24.61 12.80
CA PHE A 78 3.60 -23.55 12.71
C PHE A 78 4.31 -23.56 11.34
N ALA A 79 4.61 -24.74 10.80
CA ALA A 79 5.15 -24.89 9.45
C ALA A 79 4.14 -24.46 8.37
N ALA A 80 2.86 -24.81 8.53
CA ALA A 80 1.77 -24.38 7.63
C ALA A 80 1.53 -22.86 7.70
N LEU A 81 1.57 -22.26 8.90
CA LEU A 81 1.48 -20.81 9.09
C LEU A 81 2.73 -20.07 8.57
N TRP A 82 3.89 -20.73 8.57
CA TRP A 82 5.14 -20.17 8.05
C TRP A 82 5.20 -20.22 6.50
N GLN A 83 4.56 -21.22 5.89
CA GLN A 83 4.43 -21.32 4.44
C GLN A 83 3.40 -20.35 3.85
N SER A 84 2.45 -19.82 4.66
CA SER A 84 1.39 -18.95 4.16
C SER A 84 1.75 -17.46 4.04
N SER A 85 2.98 -17.04 4.34
CA SER A 85 3.41 -15.64 4.30
C SER A 85 4.26 -15.27 3.07
N ASP A 86 4.35 -16.13 2.06
CA ASP A 86 5.09 -15.82 0.83
C ASP A 86 4.14 -15.20 -0.22
N PRO A 87 4.24 -13.88 -0.50
CA PRO A 87 3.31 -13.19 -1.40
C PRO A 87 3.40 -13.64 -2.87
N CYS A 88 4.37 -14.49 -3.19
CA CYS A 88 4.58 -15.02 -4.54
C CYS A 88 4.36 -16.53 -4.66
N SER A 89 4.09 -17.22 -3.57
CA SER A 89 3.85 -18.66 -3.59
C SER A 89 2.39 -18.97 -3.39
N ALA A 90 1.72 -19.39 -4.40
CA ALA A 90 0.69 -20.42 -4.41
C ALA A 90 0.12 -20.54 -5.82
N ILE A 91 0.14 -21.77 -6.38
CA ILE A 91 -1.10 -22.34 -6.92
C ILE A 91 -0.83 -23.74 -7.43
N ARG A 92 -1.61 -24.71 -6.95
CA ARG A 92 -1.86 -25.98 -7.63
C ARG A 92 -3.06 -25.82 -8.58
N PRO A 93 -3.10 -26.42 -9.75
CA PRO A 93 -4.20 -26.29 -10.70
C PRO A 93 -5.34 -27.28 -10.37
N SER A 94 -6.56 -26.86 -10.59
CA SER A 94 -7.77 -27.72 -10.70
C SER A 94 -8.61 -27.34 -11.90
N PRO A 95 -9.51 -28.22 -12.40
CA PRO A 95 -9.70 -28.43 -13.84
C PRO A 95 -10.85 -27.66 -14.50
N LEU A 96 -10.76 -27.61 -15.81
CA LEU A 96 -11.62 -27.16 -16.91
C LEU A 96 -13.14 -27.33 -16.77
N PHE A 97 -13.91 -26.29 -17.18
CA PHE A 97 -15.18 -26.42 -17.91
C PHE A 97 -15.29 -25.33 -19.01
N PRO A 98 -16.05 -25.59 -20.08
CA PRO A 98 -15.94 -24.93 -21.39
C PRO A 98 -16.82 -23.67 -21.56
N PRO A 99 -16.69 -22.95 -22.69
CA PRO A 99 -17.19 -21.59 -22.85
C PRO A 99 -18.59 -21.55 -23.51
N GLU A 100 -19.36 -20.52 -23.16
CA GLU A 100 -20.46 -20.09 -24.03
C GLU A 100 -20.51 -18.55 -24.11
N GLN A 101 -20.75 -18.10 -25.32
CA GLN A 101 -20.66 -16.73 -25.81
C GLN A 101 -21.90 -15.90 -25.44
N THR A 102 -21.77 -14.62 -25.20
CA THR A 102 -22.61 -13.60 -25.85
C THR A 102 -22.00 -12.19 -25.62
N LEU A 103 -21.68 -11.52 -26.70
CA LEU A 103 -21.35 -10.11 -26.78
C LEU A 103 -22.57 -9.24 -26.46
N MET A 104 -22.41 -8.27 -25.56
CA MET A 104 -23.15 -7.01 -25.61
C MET A 104 -22.18 -5.86 -25.28
N ALA A 105 -21.98 -5.00 -26.23
CA ALA A 105 -21.21 -3.78 -26.11
C ALA A 105 -21.89 -2.81 -25.16
N VAL A 106 -21.23 -2.42 -24.08
CA VAL A 106 -21.63 -1.26 -23.28
C VAL A 106 -20.76 -0.07 -23.69
N SER A 107 -21.36 0.75 -24.54
CA SER A 107 -20.92 2.11 -24.84
C SER A 107 -20.96 2.94 -23.55
N GLY A 108 -19.81 3.47 -23.09
CA GLY A 108 -19.73 4.34 -21.93
C GLY A 108 -18.38 4.37 -21.21
N ALA A 109 -17.38 3.62 -21.68
CA ALA A 109 -16.01 3.87 -21.28
C ALA A 109 -15.53 5.11 -22.06
N THR A 110 -15.43 6.25 -21.37
CA THR A 110 -14.60 7.35 -21.89
C THR A 110 -13.24 6.75 -22.18
N ALA A 111 -12.92 6.70 -23.46
CA ALA A 111 -11.66 6.20 -23.97
C ALA A 111 -10.54 6.77 -23.11
N VAL A 112 -9.81 5.90 -22.42
CA VAL A 112 -8.43 6.19 -22.05
C VAL A 112 -7.79 6.49 -23.39
N GLU A 113 -7.55 7.78 -23.63
CA GLU A 113 -6.99 8.28 -24.86
C GLU A 113 -5.82 7.36 -25.23
N PRO A 114 -5.78 6.77 -26.43
CA PRO A 114 -4.70 5.88 -26.81
C PRO A 114 -3.44 6.73 -26.95
N LEU A 115 -2.77 6.96 -25.81
CA LEU A 115 -1.60 7.83 -25.72
C LEU A 115 -0.42 7.27 -26.50
N LEU A 116 -0.53 6.04 -27.00
CA LEU A 116 0.60 5.31 -27.50
C LEU A 116 0.20 4.41 -28.67
N LEU A 117 0.37 4.92 -29.86
CA LEU A 117 0.62 4.07 -31.01
C LEU A 117 1.82 3.17 -30.65
N ARG A 118 1.55 1.89 -30.48
CA ARG A 118 2.55 0.85 -30.24
C ARG A 118 3.54 0.89 -31.40
N ARG A 119 4.69 1.54 -31.20
CA ARG A 119 5.78 1.44 -32.16
C ARG A 119 6.26 -0.01 -32.09
N GLU A 120 6.16 -0.73 -33.18
CA GLU A 120 6.78 -2.04 -33.29
C GLU A 120 8.25 -1.90 -32.88
N VAL A 121 8.66 -2.76 -31.96
CA VAL A 121 10.05 -2.81 -31.49
C VAL A 121 10.91 -2.94 -32.76
N VAL A 122 11.77 -1.95 -32.97
CA VAL A 122 12.72 -1.95 -34.08
C VAL A 122 13.40 -3.31 -34.09
N SER A 123 13.25 -4.03 -35.20
CA SER A 123 13.84 -5.35 -35.44
C SER A 123 15.37 -5.22 -35.53
N GLY A 124 16.02 -5.04 -34.39
CA GLY A 124 17.43 -5.26 -34.17
C GLY A 124 17.65 -6.64 -33.55
N ASN A 125 18.88 -7.09 -33.53
CA ASN A 125 19.28 -8.39 -33.01
C ASN A 125 19.14 -8.43 -31.47
N ILE A 126 17.88 -8.45 -30.95
CA ILE A 126 17.52 -8.45 -29.53
C ILE A 126 17.69 -9.87 -29.01
N SER A 127 18.43 -10.03 -27.91
CA SER A 127 18.59 -11.34 -27.25
C SER A 127 17.24 -11.89 -26.75
N ASP A 128 17.13 -13.22 -26.64
CA ASP A 128 15.92 -13.85 -26.11
C ASP A 128 15.65 -13.41 -24.65
N GLU A 129 16.69 -13.18 -23.86
CA GLU A 129 16.59 -12.67 -22.49
C GLU A 129 16.00 -11.27 -22.44
N GLU A 130 16.40 -10.39 -23.33
CA GLU A 130 15.86 -9.04 -23.44
C GLU A 130 14.41 -9.07 -23.94
N ARG A 131 14.10 -9.91 -24.91
CA ARG A 131 12.73 -10.10 -25.40
C ARG A 131 11.79 -10.56 -24.29
N ASP A 132 12.23 -11.53 -23.45
CA ASP A 132 11.49 -11.98 -22.27
C ASP A 132 11.37 -10.88 -21.21
N PHE A 133 12.40 -10.05 -21.05
CA PHE A 133 12.34 -8.92 -20.12
C PHE A 133 11.26 -7.92 -20.51
N TRP A 134 11.08 -7.59 -21.78
CA TRP A 134 10.05 -6.64 -22.24
C TRP A 134 8.66 -7.25 -22.39
N LYS A 135 8.56 -8.57 -22.42
CA LYS A 135 7.29 -9.28 -22.56
C LYS A 135 6.34 -8.93 -21.41
N GLN A 136 5.12 -8.53 -21.76
CA GLN A 136 4.10 -8.24 -20.77
C GLN A 136 3.52 -9.55 -20.20
N PRO A 137 3.06 -9.56 -18.92
CA PRO A 137 2.45 -10.73 -18.33
C PRO A 137 1.13 -11.08 -19.01
N ASP A 138 0.80 -12.36 -19.01
CA ASP A 138 -0.53 -12.80 -19.42
C ASP A 138 -1.58 -12.35 -18.40
N GLY A 139 -2.48 -11.48 -18.82
CA GLY A 139 -3.60 -10.98 -18.04
C GLY A 139 -4.75 -11.97 -17.88
N LYS A 140 -4.64 -13.20 -18.43
CA LYS A 140 -5.67 -14.27 -18.38
C LYS A 140 -7.09 -13.78 -18.75
N GLY A 141 -7.18 -12.84 -19.68
CA GLY A 141 -8.46 -12.26 -20.11
C GLY A 141 -9.12 -11.30 -19.11
N TYR A 142 -8.53 -11.04 -17.93
CA TYR A 142 -9.09 -10.09 -16.98
C TYR A 142 -9.09 -8.66 -17.52
N ARG A 143 -10.30 -8.03 -17.49
CA ARG A 143 -10.52 -6.64 -17.89
C ARG A 143 -11.33 -5.92 -16.83
N PRO A 144 -11.21 -4.58 -16.69
CA PRO A 144 -12.04 -3.81 -15.77
C PRO A 144 -13.52 -4.07 -15.96
N CYS A 145 -14.22 -4.47 -14.90
CA CYS A 145 -15.66 -4.62 -14.89
C CYS A 145 -16.24 -4.14 -13.55
N LEU A 146 -17.03 -3.07 -13.59
CA LEU A 146 -17.62 -2.46 -12.41
C LEU A 146 -19.15 -2.60 -12.44
N HIS A 147 -19.63 -3.84 -12.59
CA HIS A 147 -21.06 -4.15 -12.58
C HIS A 147 -21.57 -4.15 -11.14
N PHE A 148 -22.29 -3.09 -10.77
CA PHE A 148 -22.93 -2.97 -9.47
C PHE A 148 -24.24 -3.79 -9.42
N SER A 149 -24.59 -4.30 -8.25
CA SER A 149 -25.84 -5.01 -8.00
C SER A 149 -27.06 -4.09 -8.19
N ASP A 150 -28.22 -4.70 -8.42
CA ASP A 150 -29.47 -3.95 -8.56
C ASP A 150 -29.87 -3.26 -7.25
N GLN A 151 -29.54 -3.86 -6.10
CA GLN A 151 -29.73 -3.22 -4.81
C GLN A 151 -28.90 -1.93 -4.69
N TYR A 152 -27.65 -1.96 -5.13
CA TYR A 152 -26.80 -0.78 -5.16
C TYR A 152 -27.37 0.30 -6.08
N LYS A 153 -27.79 -0.07 -7.29
CA LYS A 153 -28.37 0.85 -8.27
C LYS A 153 -29.68 1.48 -7.78
N LYS A 154 -30.57 0.68 -7.16
CA LYS A 154 -31.85 1.17 -6.58
C LYS A 154 -31.63 2.20 -5.45
N ALA A 155 -30.60 2.02 -4.62
CA ALA A 155 -30.28 2.97 -3.55
C ALA A 155 -29.60 4.26 -4.05
N SER A 156 -28.99 4.25 -5.22
CA SER A 156 -28.15 5.32 -5.74
C SER A 156 -28.87 6.67 -5.91
N PRO A 157 -30.10 6.77 -6.46
CA PRO A 157 -30.77 8.07 -6.64
C PRO A 157 -31.02 8.80 -5.31
N ALA A 158 -31.41 8.09 -4.26
CA ALA A 158 -31.63 8.69 -2.94
C ALA A 158 -30.33 9.25 -2.34
N ILE A 159 -29.23 8.50 -2.46
CA ILE A 159 -27.91 8.91 -1.93
C ILE A 159 -27.32 10.06 -2.76
N ALA A 160 -27.42 9.99 -4.09
CA ALA A 160 -26.99 11.06 -4.98
C ALA A 160 -27.84 12.35 -4.84
N GLY A 161 -29.08 12.21 -4.38
CA GLY A 161 -29.98 13.34 -4.08
C GLY A 161 -29.85 13.94 -2.68
N GLU A 162 -29.03 13.40 -1.80
CA GLU A 162 -28.93 13.83 -0.38
C GLU A 162 -28.52 15.30 -0.26
N ARG A 163 -29.26 16.08 0.56
CA ARG A 163 -29.05 17.53 0.72
C ARG A 163 -28.97 18.00 2.17
N ARG A 164 -29.15 17.11 3.14
CA ARG A 164 -29.20 17.45 4.56
C ARG A 164 -28.01 16.94 5.36
N ARG A 165 -27.40 15.84 4.90
CA ARG A 165 -26.28 15.18 5.59
C ARG A 165 -25.00 15.41 4.81
N PHE A 166 -23.99 15.97 5.45
CA PHE A 166 -22.72 16.29 4.84
C PHE A 166 -21.57 15.60 5.56
N LEU A 167 -20.67 15.05 4.79
CA LEU A 167 -19.41 14.49 5.26
C LEU A 167 -18.26 15.36 4.77
N VAL A 168 -17.47 15.90 5.70
CA VAL A 168 -16.19 16.55 5.42
C VAL A 168 -15.08 15.61 5.82
N VAL A 169 -14.09 15.43 4.96
CA VAL A 169 -12.92 14.59 5.26
C VAL A 169 -11.66 15.40 5.07
N VAL A 170 -10.82 15.43 6.10
CA VAL A 170 -9.48 16.00 6.06
C VAL A 170 -8.49 14.86 5.88
N VAL A 171 -7.83 14.83 4.74
CA VAL A 171 -6.84 13.81 4.37
C VAL A 171 -5.42 14.33 4.56
N SER A 172 -4.48 13.46 4.91
CA SER A 172 -3.12 13.84 5.27
C SER A 172 -2.07 12.86 4.76
N GLY A 173 -0.79 13.22 4.89
CA GLY A 173 0.33 12.43 4.43
C GLY A 173 0.74 12.72 2.98
N GLY A 174 1.56 11.87 2.38
CA GLY A 174 1.96 12.02 0.98
C GLY A 174 0.83 11.68 0.01
N LEU A 175 0.97 12.07 -1.27
CA LEU A 175 -0.04 11.94 -2.32
C LEU A 175 -0.82 10.63 -2.31
N ASN A 176 -0.13 9.49 -2.28
CA ASN A 176 -0.82 8.19 -2.37
C ASN A 176 -1.47 7.75 -1.05
N GLN A 177 -1.09 8.31 0.10
CA GLN A 177 -1.86 8.18 1.34
C GLN A 177 -3.14 9.00 1.26
N GLN A 178 -3.07 10.25 0.76
CA GLN A 178 -4.24 11.09 0.53
C GLN A 178 -5.21 10.43 -0.45
N ARG A 179 -4.72 9.86 -1.57
CA ARG A 179 -5.55 9.11 -2.53
C ARG A 179 -6.33 7.98 -1.87
N ASN A 180 -5.68 7.16 -1.04
CA ASN A 180 -6.35 6.07 -0.33
C ASN A 180 -7.43 6.60 0.62
N GLN A 181 -7.15 7.69 1.35
CA GLN A 181 -8.12 8.31 2.24
C GLN A 181 -9.30 8.94 1.48
N ILE A 182 -9.07 9.50 0.29
CA ILE A 182 -10.14 10.04 -0.58
C ILE A 182 -11.04 8.89 -1.07
N VAL A 183 -10.44 7.75 -1.47
CA VAL A 183 -11.19 6.55 -1.85
C VAL A 183 -12.09 6.09 -0.70
N ASP A 184 -11.54 5.99 0.49
CA ASP A 184 -12.30 5.57 1.68
C ASP A 184 -13.35 6.63 2.08
N ALA A 185 -13.09 7.93 1.88
CA ALA A 185 -14.06 9.01 2.13
C ALA A 185 -15.32 8.86 1.26
N VAL A 186 -15.17 8.55 -0.02
CA VAL A 186 -16.31 8.30 -0.92
C VAL A 186 -17.11 7.07 -0.48
N VAL A 187 -16.42 5.99 -0.12
CA VAL A 187 -17.08 4.77 0.37
C VAL A 187 -17.81 5.03 1.70
N ILE A 188 -17.21 5.77 2.62
CA ILE A 188 -17.84 6.15 3.90
C ILE A 188 -19.05 7.06 3.65
N ALA A 189 -18.95 8.03 2.74
CA ALA A 189 -20.09 8.87 2.35
C ALA A 189 -21.25 8.01 1.81
N ARG A 190 -20.96 7.02 0.97
CA ARG A 190 -21.95 6.05 0.48
C ARG A 190 -22.59 5.23 1.60
N ILE A 191 -21.80 4.72 2.55
CA ILE A 191 -22.27 3.93 3.72
C ILE A 191 -23.16 4.76 4.62
N LEU A 192 -22.83 6.04 4.83
CA LEU A 192 -23.55 6.97 5.70
C LEU A 192 -24.67 7.71 4.95
N GLU A 193 -24.86 7.45 3.65
CA GLU A 193 -25.84 8.12 2.80
C GLU A 193 -25.72 9.66 2.92
N ALA A 194 -24.51 10.18 2.83
CA ALA A 194 -24.20 11.59 2.99
C ALA A 194 -23.63 12.20 1.71
N ALA A 195 -23.87 13.48 1.49
CA ALA A 195 -23.14 14.25 0.49
C ALA A 195 -21.69 14.45 0.98
N LEU A 196 -20.72 14.19 0.11
CA LEU A 196 -19.30 14.40 0.41
C LEU A 196 -18.89 15.79 -0.05
N VAL A 197 -18.35 16.58 0.85
CA VAL A 197 -17.61 17.80 0.47
C VAL A 197 -16.29 17.37 -0.18
N VAL A 198 -15.86 18.05 -1.25
CA VAL A 198 -14.55 17.79 -1.86
C VAL A 198 -13.50 17.67 -0.75
N PRO A 199 -12.77 16.56 -0.66
CA PRO A 199 -11.85 16.29 0.43
C PRO A 199 -10.82 17.42 0.62
N VAL A 200 -10.60 17.80 1.88
CA VAL A 200 -9.65 18.85 2.23
C VAL A 200 -8.27 18.21 2.41
N LEU A 201 -7.30 18.66 1.62
CA LEU A 201 -5.92 18.22 1.77
C LEU A 201 -5.28 18.99 2.92
N GLN A 202 -4.75 18.27 3.91
CA GLN A 202 -4.03 18.89 5.01
C GLN A 202 -2.63 19.29 4.53
N ILE A 203 -2.22 20.52 4.85
CA ILE A 203 -0.86 21.01 4.62
C ILE A 203 0.14 19.97 5.13
N ASN A 204 1.03 19.52 4.25
CA ASN A 204 2.06 18.57 4.60
C ASN A 204 3.29 19.30 5.14
N ARG A 205 3.42 19.36 6.46
CA ARG A 205 4.52 20.08 7.13
C ARG A 205 5.90 19.46 6.89
N ILE A 206 5.96 18.17 6.55
CA ILE A 206 7.24 17.47 6.29
C ILE A 206 7.77 17.88 4.90
N TRP A 207 6.89 17.91 3.91
CA TRP A 207 7.23 18.22 2.53
C TRP A 207 6.95 19.69 2.17
N LYS A 208 6.43 20.50 3.11
CA LYS A 208 6.03 21.90 2.93
C LYS A 208 5.07 22.10 1.74
N ASP A 209 4.16 21.16 1.54
CA ASP A 209 3.22 21.13 0.43
C ASP A 209 1.85 21.63 0.88
N GLU A 210 1.40 22.72 0.30
CA GLU A 210 0.12 23.40 0.58
C GLU A 210 -0.89 23.19 -0.57
N SER A 211 -0.61 22.28 -1.50
CA SER A 211 -1.47 22.05 -2.66
C SER A 211 -2.89 21.70 -2.24
N GLU A 212 -3.87 22.32 -2.87
CA GLU A 212 -5.28 22.01 -2.73
C GLU A 212 -5.72 20.86 -3.63
N PHE A 213 -6.92 20.31 -3.37
CA PHE A 213 -7.48 19.20 -4.14
C PHE A 213 -7.54 19.52 -5.64
N SER A 214 -7.98 20.72 -6.02
CA SER A 214 -8.14 21.17 -7.41
C SER A 214 -6.82 21.33 -8.16
N GLU A 215 -5.72 21.54 -7.45
CA GLU A 215 -4.40 21.68 -8.06
C GLU A 215 -3.80 20.32 -8.43
N ILE A 216 -4.21 19.26 -7.72
CA ILE A 216 -3.71 17.90 -7.93
C ILE A 216 -4.70 17.06 -8.75
N PHE A 217 -6.01 17.18 -8.48
CA PHE A 217 -7.05 16.36 -9.08
C PHE A 217 -8.09 17.18 -9.83
N ASP A 218 -8.64 16.59 -10.88
CA ASP A 218 -9.71 17.16 -11.70
C ASP A 218 -11.05 17.07 -10.97
N VAL A 219 -11.46 18.17 -10.33
CA VAL A 219 -12.67 18.24 -9.49
C VAL A 219 -13.95 17.93 -10.27
N ASP A 220 -14.07 18.46 -11.49
CA ASP A 220 -15.28 18.30 -12.30
C ASP A 220 -15.41 16.86 -12.79
N HIS A 221 -14.29 16.28 -13.22
CA HIS A 221 -14.25 14.85 -13.53
C HIS A 221 -14.59 13.98 -12.32
N PHE A 222 -14.02 14.27 -11.14
CA PHE A 222 -14.30 13.56 -9.90
C PHE A 222 -15.80 13.59 -9.56
N LYS A 223 -16.44 14.75 -9.64
CA LYS A 223 -17.87 14.90 -9.43
C LYS A 223 -18.70 14.16 -10.48
N ASN A 224 -18.34 14.29 -11.75
CA ASN A 224 -19.10 13.70 -12.85
C ASN A 224 -19.07 12.17 -12.83
N VAL A 225 -17.90 11.56 -12.59
CA VAL A 225 -17.75 10.10 -12.51
C VAL A 225 -18.56 9.51 -11.36
N LEU A 226 -18.65 10.22 -10.23
CA LEU A 226 -19.30 9.73 -9.01
C LEU A 226 -20.73 10.21 -8.82
N LYS A 227 -21.29 10.98 -9.76
CA LYS A 227 -22.63 11.60 -9.64
C LYS A 227 -23.77 10.62 -9.35
N SER A 228 -23.65 9.37 -9.78
CA SER A 228 -24.63 8.31 -9.52
C SER A 228 -24.36 7.54 -8.23
N ASP A 229 -23.21 7.70 -7.59
CA ASP A 229 -22.84 6.92 -6.42
C ASP A 229 -22.98 7.70 -5.12
N VAL A 230 -22.46 8.93 -5.11
CA VAL A 230 -22.45 9.85 -3.98
C VAL A 230 -22.55 11.28 -4.50
N ARG A 231 -23.37 12.11 -3.86
CA ARG A 231 -23.38 13.54 -4.16
C ARG A 231 -22.09 14.19 -3.66
N ILE A 232 -21.36 14.84 -4.56
CA ILE A 232 -20.15 15.58 -4.20
C ILE A 232 -20.39 17.07 -4.37
N VAL A 233 -20.09 17.86 -3.34
CA VAL A 233 -20.25 19.32 -3.31
C VAL A 233 -18.92 20.02 -3.09
N SER A 234 -18.77 21.22 -3.65
CA SER A 234 -17.52 21.99 -3.52
C SER A 234 -17.32 22.55 -2.12
N SER A 235 -18.43 22.97 -1.47
CA SER A 235 -18.43 23.60 -0.14
C SER A 235 -19.67 23.23 0.65
N LEU A 236 -19.62 23.43 1.94
CA LEU A 236 -20.79 23.31 2.81
C LEU A 236 -21.77 24.47 2.55
N PRO A 237 -23.10 24.21 2.64
CA PRO A 237 -24.09 25.28 2.72
C PRO A 237 -23.84 26.17 3.94
N SER A 238 -24.18 27.47 3.82
CA SER A 238 -23.99 28.45 4.91
C SER A 238 -24.70 28.05 6.22
N SER A 239 -25.85 27.38 6.12
CA SER A 239 -26.61 26.87 7.28
C SER A 239 -25.82 25.87 8.16
N HIS A 240 -24.77 25.22 7.62
CA HIS A 240 -23.94 24.26 8.34
C HIS A 240 -22.63 24.87 8.87
N LEU A 241 -22.31 26.11 8.53
CA LEU A 241 -21.09 26.79 8.98
C LEU A 241 -21.19 27.34 10.43
N VAL A 242 -22.40 27.48 10.95
CA VAL A 242 -22.69 28.15 12.26
C VAL A 242 -22.68 27.17 13.44
N SER A 243 -22.79 25.89 13.23
CA SER A 243 -22.84 24.88 14.30
C SER A 243 -21.46 24.55 14.87
N LYS A 244 -21.37 24.34 16.20
CA LYS A 244 -20.14 23.85 16.86
C LYS A 244 -19.80 22.47 16.31
N GLN A 245 -18.73 22.38 15.54
CA GLN A 245 -18.35 21.18 14.82
C GLN A 245 -17.34 20.36 15.62
N THR A 246 -17.60 19.08 15.79
CA THR A 246 -16.67 18.14 16.43
C THR A 246 -15.96 17.31 15.37
N VAL A 247 -14.63 17.43 15.33
CA VAL A 247 -13.79 16.61 14.44
C VAL A 247 -13.58 15.25 15.07
N GLU A 248 -14.00 14.19 14.37
CA GLU A 248 -13.74 12.80 14.80
C GLU A 248 -12.43 12.30 14.22
N ASN A 249 -11.47 11.95 15.08
CA ASN A 249 -10.15 11.46 14.70
C ASN A 249 -9.78 10.10 15.34
N ARG A 250 -10.66 9.56 16.19
CA ARG A 250 -10.44 8.30 16.91
C ARG A 250 -11.21 7.14 16.28
N ILE A 251 -10.96 6.90 14.98
CA ILE A 251 -11.55 5.77 14.26
C ILE A 251 -10.62 4.56 14.43
N PRO A 252 -11.11 3.40 14.89
CA PRO A 252 -10.33 2.17 14.93
C PRO A 252 -9.83 1.75 13.54
N PHE A 253 -8.84 0.86 13.50
CA PHE A 253 -8.41 0.27 12.24
C PHE A 253 -9.40 -0.81 11.79
N HIS A 254 -9.55 -0.97 10.47
CA HIS A 254 -10.35 -2.03 9.83
C HIS A 254 -11.83 -2.03 10.25
N VAL A 255 -12.45 -0.84 10.40
CA VAL A 255 -13.88 -0.73 10.72
C VAL A 255 -14.76 -1.24 9.59
N SER A 256 -15.85 -1.93 9.96
CA SER A 256 -16.86 -2.42 9.01
C SER A 256 -17.89 -1.35 8.65
N PRO A 257 -18.64 -1.53 7.56
CA PRO A 257 -19.79 -0.68 7.23
C PRO A 257 -20.82 -0.59 8.36
N LEU A 258 -21.10 -1.71 9.04
CA LEU A 258 -22.04 -1.75 10.17
C LEU A 258 -21.55 -0.89 11.33
N TRP A 259 -20.26 -0.96 11.66
CA TRP A 259 -19.67 -0.14 12.72
C TRP A 259 -19.80 1.35 12.40
N LEU A 260 -19.51 1.76 11.16
CA LEU A 260 -19.63 3.16 10.72
C LEU A 260 -21.07 3.67 10.86
N ARG A 261 -22.06 2.90 10.41
CA ARG A 261 -23.47 3.25 10.55
C ARG A 261 -23.89 3.34 12.03
N ALA A 262 -23.56 2.34 12.84
CA ALA A 262 -23.89 2.32 14.26
C ALA A 262 -23.28 3.52 15.01
N LYS A 263 -22.04 3.90 14.68
CA LYS A 263 -21.32 5.00 15.35
C LYS A 263 -21.79 6.38 14.92
N PHE A 264 -21.99 6.59 13.60
CA PHE A 264 -22.11 7.94 13.06
C PHE A 264 -23.47 8.27 12.45
N PHE A 265 -24.29 7.30 12.02
CA PHE A 265 -25.50 7.57 11.26
C PHE A 265 -26.54 8.37 12.04
N LYS A 266 -26.80 8.00 13.31
CA LYS A 266 -27.74 8.72 14.18
C LYS A 266 -27.30 10.16 14.39
N ARG A 267 -26.03 10.36 14.73
CA ARG A 267 -25.43 11.67 14.95
C ARG A 267 -25.51 12.53 13.70
N LEU A 268 -25.14 11.97 12.54
CA LEU A 268 -25.17 12.66 11.26
C LEU A 268 -26.60 13.09 10.86
N ASN A 269 -27.62 12.27 11.17
CA ASN A 269 -29.01 12.65 10.97
C ASN A 269 -29.46 13.81 11.86
N GLN A 270 -28.93 13.91 13.08
CA GLN A 270 -29.28 14.97 14.06
C GLN A 270 -28.52 16.25 13.77
N GLU A 271 -27.22 16.18 13.53
CA GLU A 271 -26.33 17.33 13.39
C GLU A 271 -26.21 17.82 11.93
N GLY A 272 -26.55 16.99 10.95
CA GLY A 272 -26.43 17.29 9.51
C GLY A 272 -25.00 17.31 8.99
N LEU A 273 -23.99 17.28 9.86
CA LEU A 273 -22.57 17.38 9.50
C LEU A 273 -21.71 16.42 10.31
N LEU A 274 -20.80 15.73 9.63
CA LEU A 274 -19.75 14.93 10.24
C LEU A 274 -18.39 15.29 9.63
N ILE A 275 -17.40 15.57 10.49
CA ILE A 275 -16.03 15.87 10.06
C ILE A 275 -15.13 14.74 10.52
N LEU A 276 -14.48 14.05 9.57
CA LEU A 276 -13.55 12.95 9.83
C LEU A 276 -12.12 13.36 9.48
N LYS A 277 -11.17 12.89 10.29
CA LYS A 277 -9.73 13.06 10.07
C LYS A 277 -8.99 11.77 10.35
N GLY A 278 -7.85 11.56 9.67
CA GLY A 278 -6.98 10.40 9.94
C GLY A 278 -7.56 9.08 9.47
N LEU A 279 -8.10 9.04 8.25
CA LEU A 279 -8.72 7.85 7.64
C LEU A 279 -7.73 6.81 7.13
N ASP A 280 -6.41 7.05 7.19
CA ASP A 280 -5.42 6.10 6.64
C ASP A 280 -5.58 4.71 7.26
N SER A 281 -5.85 3.72 6.40
CA SER A 281 -6.05 2.31 6.76
C SER A 281 -7.18 2.05 7.78
N LYS A 282 -8.16 2.96 7.90
CA LYS A 282 -9.26 2.82 8.87
C LYS A 282 -10.37 1.92 8.37
N LEU A 283 -10.72 1.99 7.10
CA LEU A 283 -11.76 1.15 6.52
C LEU A 283 -11.27 -0.30 6.34
N SER A 284 -12.14 -1.27 6.61
CA SER A 284 -11.86 -2.69 6.40
C SER A 284 -11.48 -2.96 4.94
N LYS A 285 -10.54 -3.89 4.75
CA LYS A 285 -10.22 -4.39 3.41
C LYS A 285 -11.29 -5.37 2.90
N ASN A 286 -11.98 -6.04 3.81
CA ASN A 286 -13.04 -6.99 3.49
C ASN A 286 -14.40 -6.26 3.51
N LEU A 287 -14.75 -5.66 2.39
CA LEU A 287 -16.01 -4.96 2.17
C LEU A 287 -16.92 -5.77 1.25
N PRO A 288 -18.26 -5.56 1.31
CA PRO A 288 -19.16 -6.06 0.29
C PRO A 288 -18.72 -5.69 -1.13
N SER A 289 -18.97 -6.58 -2.09
CA SER A 289 -18.47 -6.48 -3.47
C SER A 289 -18.73 -5.12 -4.12
N ASP A 290 -19.93 -4.55 -3.97
CA ASP A 290 -20.23 -3.23 -4.55
C ASP A 290 -19.38 -2.10 -3.95
N LEU A 291 -19.07 -2.16 -2.66
CA LEU A 291 -18.18 -1.17 -2.03
C LEU A 291 -16.73 -1.35 -2.47
N GLN A 292 -16.29 -2.60 -2.74
CA GLN A 292 -14.98 -2.85 -3.37
C GLN A 292 -14.92 -2.27 -4.78
N LYS A 293 -15.96 -2.49 -5.59
CA LYS A 293 -16.08 -1.89 -6.93
C LYS A 293 -16.10 -0.37 -6.88
N LEU A 294 -16.77 0.22 -5.88
CA LEU A 294 -16.74 1.66 -5.68
C LEU A 294 -15.32 2.16 -5.35
N ARG A 295 -14.55 1.45 -4.51
CA ARG A 295 -13.14 1.77 -4.26
C ARG A 295 -12.33 1.79 -5.55
N CYS A 296 -12.49 0.77 -6.40
CA CYS A 296 -11.83 0.72 -7.70
C CYS A 296 -12.27 1.86 -8.63
N LYS A 297 -13.58 2.15 -8.69
CA LYS A 297 -14.10 3.26 -9.48
C LYS A 297 -13.49 4.59 -9.06
N VAL A 298 -13.38 4.83 -7.75
CA VAL A 298 -12.75 6.06 -7.25
C VAL A 298 -11.26 6.08 -7.58
N ALA A 299 -10.52 5.02 -7.26
CA ALA A 299 -9.07 4.98 -7.37
C ALA A 299 -8.56 5.06 -8.81
N PHE A 300 -9.25 4.40 -9.75
CA PHE A 300 -8.77 4.18 -11.13
C PHE A 300 -9.50 5.00 -12.19
N HIS A 301 -10.69 5.55 -11.87
CA HIS A 301 -11.45 6.39 -12.81
C HIS A 301 -11.69 7.80 -12.28
N ALA A 302 -12.18 7.96 -11.03
CA ALA A 302 -12.58 9.28 -10.56
C ALA A 302 -11.39 10.17 -10.17
N LEU A 303 -10.33 9.60 -9.56
CA LEU A 303 -9.13 10.33 -9.16
C LEU A 303 -8.17 10.55 -10.34
N ARG A 304 -8.65 11.27 -11.35
CA ARG A 304 -7.84 11.77 -12.46
C ARG A 304 -7.05 12.99 -11.99
N PHE A 305 -5.80 13.11 -12.39
CA PHE A 305 -5.01 14.31 -12.09
C PHE A 305 -5.53 15.53 -12.85
N ALA A 306 -5.32 16.71 -12.28
CA ALA A 306 -5.66 17.99 -12.90
C ALA A 306 -4.96 18.18 -14.26
N GLY A 307 -5.54 18.99 -15.14
CA GLY A 307 -5.04 19.21 -16.49
C GLY A 307 -3.54 19.50 -16.57
N PRO A 308 -3.03 20.54 -15.88
CA PRO A 308 -1.60 20.89 -15.91
C PRO A 308 -0.67 19.75 -15.46
N VAL A 309 -1.06 19.04 -14.37
CA VAL A 309 -0.29 17.88 -13.86
C VAL A 309 -0.28 16.73 -14.86
N ARG A 310 -1.42 16.45 -15.46
CA ARG A 310 -1.56 15.41 -16.49
C ARG A 310 -0.72 15.73 -17.72
N ASP A 311 -0.77 16.97 -18.20
CA ASP A 311 -0.10 17.38 -19.42
C ASP A 311 1.42 17.30 -19.30
N ILE A 312 2.00 17.79 -18.20
CA ILE A 312 3.45 17.66 -17.97
C ILE A 312 3.86 16.19 -17.80
N SER A 313 3.08 15.42 -17.05
CA SER A 313 3.35 14.00 -16.83
C SER A 313 3.33 13.20 -18.14
N HIS A 314 2.37 13.48 -19.03
CA HIS A 314 2.28 12.84 -20.34
C HIS A 314 3.40 13.29 -21.29
N ARG A 315 3.84 14.56 -21.23
CA ARG A 315 5.03 15.00 -21.97
C ARG A 315 6.27 14.22 -21.53
N PHE A 316 6.46 14.01 -20.23
CA PHE A 316 7.59 13.25 -19.70
C PHE A 316 7.52 11.78 -20.10
N ALA A 317 6.36 11.15 -19.98
CA ALA A 317 6.17 9.78 -20.46
C ALA A 317 6.46 9.63 -21.96
N ARG A 318 6.00 10.59 -22.79
CA ARG A 318 6.31 10.61 -24.23
C ARG A 318 7.81 10.79 -24.52
N ARG A 319 8.52 11.65 -23.76
CA ARG A 319 9.98 11.80 -23.90
C ARG A 319 10.72 10.52 -23.55
N MET A 320 10.25 9.79 -22.53
CA MET A 320 10.79 8.46 -22.21
C MET A 320 10.58 7.49 -23.38
N TRP A 321 9.38 7.47 -23.95
CA TRP A 321 9.00 6.53 -25.01
C TRP A 321 9.58 6.87 -26.40
N ALA A 322 9.96 8.11 -26.62
CA ALA A 322 10.50 8.54 -27.91
C ALA A 322 11.75 7.76 -28.34
N GLU A 323 12.49 7.23 -27.37
CA GLU A 323 13.72 6.46 -27.58
C GLU A 323 13.50 4.94 -27.40
N GLY A 324 12.25 4.48 -27.29
CA GLY A 324 11.92 3.06 -27.14
C GLY A 324 11.29 2.69 -25.79
N PRO A 325 11.18 1.39 -25.48
CA PRO A 325 10.64 0.93 -24.20
C PRO A 325 11.53 1.35 -23.04
N TYR A 326 10.93 1.59 -21.87
CA TYR A 326 11.68 2.01 -20.69
C TYR A 326 11.23 1.31 -19.40
N VAL A 327 12.18 1.20 -18.49
CA VAL A 327 11.95 0.75 -17.11
C VAL A 327 11.71 1.96 -16.23
N ALA A 328 10.68 1.93 -15.41
CA ALA A 328 10.58 2.84 -14.27
C ALA A 328 11.02 2.12 -13.00
N VAL A 329 11.82 2.80 -12.19
CA VAL A 329 12.25 2.32 -10.88
C VAL A 329 11.78 3.30 -9.83
N HIS A 330 10.85 2.88 -8.96
CA HIS A 330 10.50 3.67 -7.78
C HIS A 330 11.49 3.37 -6.68
N LEU A 331 12.49 4.24 -6.54
CA LEU A 331 13.51 4.17 -5.48
C LEU A 331 13.04 4.92 -4.24
N ARG A 332 12.94 4.19 -3.11
CA ARG A 332 12.63 4.76 -1.79
C ARG A 332 13.90 4.85 -0.98
N LEU A 333 14.74 5.86 -1.31
CA LEU A 333 16.05 6.09 -0.72
C LEU A 333 16.12 7.39 0.11
N GLU A 334 14.99 8.04 0.34
CA GLU A 334 14.90 9.24 1.17
C GLU A 334 15.24 8.93 2.64
N LYS A 335 15.75 9.92 3.37
CA LYS A 335 16.19 9.78 4.77
C LYS A 335 15.10 9.17 5.66
N ASP A 336 13.84 9.60 5.52
CA ASP A 336 12.73 9.12 6.33
C ASP A 336 12.46 7.61 6.14
N VAL A 337 12.74 7.07 4.97
CA VAL A 337 12.57 5.64 4.68
C VAL A 337 13.60 4.80 5.44
N TRP A 338 14.84 5.24 5.44
CA TRP A 338 15.89 4.58 6.20
C TRP A 338 15.60 4.64 7.70
N VAL A 339 15.22 5.82 8.22
CA VAL A 339 14.82 5.98 9.62
C VAL A 339 13.67 5.03 9.98
N ARG A 340 12.60 5.03 9.22
CA ARG A 340 11.38 4.24 9.48
C ARG A 340 11.57 2.74 9.31
N SER A 341 12.37 2.32 8.34
CA SER A 341 12.60 0.89 8.08
C SER A 341 13.49 0.23 9.13
N GLY A 342 14.28 0.98 9.87
CA GLY A 342 15.27 0.45 10.81
C GLY A 342 16.48 -0.20 10.13
N CYS A 343 16.71 0.10 8.86
CA CYS A 343 17.79 -0.49 8.05
C CYS A 343 18.93 0.51 7.83
N SER A 344 20.14 0.01 7.58
CA SER A 344 21.28 0.83 7.16
C SER A 344 21.15 1.21 5.69
N ALA A 345 21.60 2.43 5.35
CA ALA A 345 21.63 2.89 3.96
C ALA A 345 22.77 2.26 3.15
N GLY A 346 23.82 1.81 3.82
CA GLY A 346 25.01 1.24 3.19
C GLY A 346 25.88 2.28 2.46
N LEU A 347 25.81 3.54 2.89
CA LEU A 347 26.56 4.67 2.33
C LEU A 347 27.77 5.07 3.20
N GLY A 348 28.13 4.24 4.18
CA GLY A 348 29.23 4.48 5.11
C GLY A 348 28.78 4.95 6.50
N ALA A 349 29.73 4.93 7.45
CA ALA A 349 29.48 5.14 8.88
C ALA A 349 28.86 6.51 9.21
N GLU A 350 29.21 7.56 8.48
CA GLU A 350 28.64 8.90 8.68
C GLU A 350 27.15 8.97 8.42
N HIS A 351 26.71 8.40 7.28
CA HIS A 351 25.32 8.34 6.89
C HIS A 351 24.51 7.45 7.84
N ASP A 352 25.04 6.27 8.17
CA ASP A 352 24.36 5.36 9.11
C ASP A 352 24.31 5.97 10.53
N GLY A 353 25.32 6.70 10.95
CA GLY A 353 25.32 7.47 12.20
C GLY A 353 24.26 8.58 12.21
N THR A 354 24.07 9.27 11.08
CA THR A 354 23.02 10.29 10.95
C THR A 354 21.63 9.68 11.07
N ILE A 355 21.38 8.52 10.43
CA ILE A 355 20.13 7.76 10.55
C ILE A 355 19.94 7.26 12.00
N GLY A 356 21.00 6.80 12.65
CA GLY A 356 21.00 6.35 14.05
C GLY A 356 20.51 7.44 14.99
N ARG A 357 21.13 8.62 14.94
CA ARG A 357 20.75 9.78 15.76
C ARG A 357 19.29 10.20 15.54
N GLU A 358 18.81 10.17 14.30
CA GLU A 358 17.40 10.50 14.01
C GLU A 358 16.43 9.48 14.62
N ARG A 359 16.79 8.19 14.63
CA ARG A 359 15.98 7.13 15.28
C ARG A 359 15.97 7.26 16.81
N GLU A 360 17.10 7.66 17.39
CA GLU A 360 17.19 7.90 18.83
C GLU A 360 16.33 9.10 19.24
N ALA A 361 16.35 10.17 18.44
CA ALA A 361 15.53 11.35 18.66
C ALA A 361 14.02 11.10 18.42
N HIS A 362 13.68 10.17 17.51
CA HIS A 362 12.31 9.92 17.06
C HIS A 362 11.99 8.41 16.98
N PRO A 363 12.02 7.68 18.12
CA PRO A 363 11.78 6.23 18.14
C PRO A 363 10.39 5.83 17.66
N GLU A 364 9.40 6.73 17.78
CA GLU A 364 8.03 6.54 17.31
C GLU A 364 7.92 6.43 15.79
N LEU A 365 8.91 6.87 15.03
CA LEU A 365 8.94 6.76 13.58
C LEU A 365 9.26 5.34 13.10
N LEU A 366 9.91 4.54 13.92
CA LEU A 366 10.32 3.19 13.55
C LEU A 366 9.10 2.28 13.33
N THR A 367 9.02 1.68 12.15
CA THR A 367 7.91 0.80 11.79
C THR A 367 8.23 -0.67 12.08
N GLY A 368 7.20 -1.47 12.39
CA GLY A 368 7.34 -2.90 12.65
C GLY A 368 7.85 -3.24 14.06
N LYS A 369 8.58 -4.35 14.20
CA LYS A 369 9.09 -4.82 15.51
C LYS A 369 10.20 -3.90 16.00
N VAL A 370 9.95 -3.13 17.05
CA VAL A 370 10.86 -2.12 17.59
C VAL A 370 12.24 -2.71 17.96
N ASN A 371 12.29 -3.93 18.51
CA ASN A 371 13.52 -4.55 19.01
C ASN A 371 14.31 -5.36 17.96
N ALA A 372 13.98 -5.25 16.67
CA ALA A 372 14.70 -5.99 15.64
C ALA A 372 15.91 -5.19 15.13
N THR A 373 17.07 -5.82 15.08
CA THR A 373 18.30 -5.23 14.51
C THR A 373 18.16 -5.00 13.01
N SER A 374 19.00 -4.14 12.41
CA SER A 374 19.04 -3.91 10.97
C SER A 374 19.25 -5.22 10.18
N ALA A 375 20.16 -6.08 10.66
CA ALA A 375 20.39 -7.40 10.05
C ALA A 375 19.15 -8.31 10.11
N ALA A 376 18.46 -8.37 11.25
CA ALA A 376 17.21 -9.14 11.38
C ALA A 376 16.09 -8.59 10.47
N ARG A 377 16.01 -7.26 10.30
CA ARG A 377 15.07 -6.63 9.37
C ARG A 377 15.40 -6.94 7.92
N ARG A 378 16.68 -6.93 7.57
CA ARG A 378 17.15 -7.32 6.24
C ARG A 378 16.80 -8.78 5.95
N ALA A 379 17.14 -9.71 6.82
CA ALA A 379 16.80 -11.13 6.68
C ALA A 379 15.29 -11.37 6.56
N ALA A 380 14.47 -10.55 7.24
CA ALA A 380 13.01 -10.59 7.11
C ALA A 380 12.47 -9.92 5.83
N GLY A 381 13.31 -9.36 4.96
CA GLY A 381 12.89 -8.67 3.73
C GLY A 381 12.26 -7.29 3.96
N LEU A 382 12.45 -6.69 5.12
CA LEU A 382 11.84 -5.41 5.49
C LEU A 382 12.64 -4.19 4.99
N CYS A 383 13.91 -4.38 4.66
CA CYS A 383 14.75 -3.28 4.16
C CYS A 383 14.43 -2.90 2.72
N PRO A 384 14.55 -1.61 2.35
CA PRO A 384 14.57 -1.20 0.95
C PRO A 384 15.74 -1.87 0.21
N LEU A 385 15.57 -2.12 -1.09
CA LEU A 385 16.72 -2.36 -1.96
C LEU A 385 17.42 -1.03 -2.20
N ASN A 386 18.73 -1.02 -2.12
CA ASN A 386 19.53 0.13 -2.56
C ASN A 386 19.68 0.15 -4.09
N ALA A 387 20.33 1.19 -4.62
CA ALA A 387 20.47 1.39 -6.05
C ALA A 387 21.28 0.26 -6.72
N ARG A 388 22.38 -0.19 -6.11
CA ARG A 388 23.23 -1.29 -6.63
C ARG A 388 22.47 -2.61 -6.65
N GLU A 389 21.74 -2.95 -5.58
CA GLU A 389 20.91 -4.15 -5.51
C GLU A 389 19.77 -4.14 -6.54
N THR A 390 19.17 -2.97 -6.74
CA THR A 390 18.13 -2.75 -7.75
C THR A 390 18.68 -2.94 -9.17
N GLY A 391 19.85 -2.38 -9.45
CA GLY A 391 20.55 -2.54 -10.73
C GLY A 391 20.91 -4.00 -11.00
N ARG A 392 21.50 -4.68 -10.00
CA ARG A 392 21.85 -6.10 -10.09
C ARG A 392 20.63 -6.99 -10.36
N LEU A 393 19.50 -6.72 -9.69
CA LEU A 393 18.24 -7.43 -9.93
C LEU A 393 17.74 -7.24 -11.38
N LEU A 394 17.65 -5.99 -11.85
CA LEU A 394 17.19 -5.71 -13.22
C LEU A 394 18.07 -6.38 -14.26
N ARG A 395 19.40 -6.31 -14.12
CA ARG A 395 20.35 -7.02 -15.00
C ARG A 395 20.13 -8.54 -14.99
N ALA A 396 19.97 -9.11 -13.79
CA ALA A 396 19.71 -10.55 -13.64
C ALA A 396 18.40 -11.01 -14.31
N LEU A 397 17.40 -10.13 -14.38
CA LEU A 397 16.12 -10.39 -15.04
C LEU A 397 16.15 -10.14 -16.56
N GLY A 398 17.29 -9.71 -17.12
CA GLY A 398 17.47 -9.51 -18.57
C GLY A 398 17.27 -8.07 -19.06
N ALA A 399 17.22 -7.06 -18.17
CA ALA A 399 17.17 -5.68 -18.61
C ALA A 399 18.43 -5.31 -19.42
N PRO A 400 18.30 -4.71 -20.62
CA PRO A 400 19.47 -4.32 -21.42
C PRO A 400 20.25 -3.21 -20.72
N ARG A 401 21.58 -3.21 -20.87
CA ARG A 401 22.46 -2.25 -20.21
C ARG A 401 22.23 -0.81 -20.71
N ASP A 402 21.97 -0.68 -21.98
CA ASP A 402 21.66 0.58 -22.69
C ASP A 402 20.18 0.99 -22.57
N GLY A 403 19.36 0.17 -21.93
CA GLY A 403 17.95 0.44 -21.68
C GLY A 403 17.77 1.72 -20.87
N ARG A 404 16.76 2.51 -21.22
CA ARG A 404 16.40 3.73 -20.46
C ARG A 404 15.73 3.38 -19.14
N VAL A 405 16.22 3.97 -18.06
CA VAL A 405 15.68 3.79 -16.73
C VAL A 405 15.23 5.13 -16.14
N TYR A 406 13.92 5.26 -15.92
CA TYR A 406 13.35 6.40 -15.20
C TYR A 406 13.38 6.16 -13.70
N VAL A 407 14.00 7.06 -12.95
CA VAL A 407 14.02 7.00 -11.48
C VAL A 407 12.94 7.91 -10.91
N ALA A 408 11.92 7.27 -10.32
CA ALA A 408 10.86 7.93 -9.58
C ALA A 408 11.18 7.92 -8.08
N GLY A 409 11.00 9.04 -7.41
CA GLY A 409 11.23 9.20 -5.97
C GLY A 409 11.58 10.63 -5.61
N GLY A 410 11.74 10.86 -4.29
CA GLY A 410 12.27 12.10 -3.75
C GLY A 410 13.80 12.15 -3.83
N GLU A 411 14.37 13.15 -3.17
CA GLU A 411 15.83 13.31 -3.06
C GLU A 411 16.42 12.13 -2.30
N PRO A 412 17.33 11.34 -2.89
CA PRO A 412 17.97 10.22 -2.19
C PRO A 412 18.86 10.74 -1.04
N PHE A 413 18.81 10.08 0.10
CA PHE A 413 19.73 10.34 1.18
C PHE A 413 21.15 9.91 0.77
N GLY A 414 22.09 10.85 0.76
CA GLY A 414 23.43 10.67 0.19
C GLY A 414 23.54 11.13 -1.27
N GLY A 415 22.49 11.73 -1.83
CA GLY A 415 22.52 12.36 -3.15
C GLY A 415 22.99 11.43 -4.26
N GLY A 416 23.97 11.86 -5.06
CA GLY A 416 24.52 11.12 -6.20
C GLY A 416 25.11 9.75 -5.82
N MET A 417 25.78 9.65 -4.66
CA MET A 417 26.35 8.38 -4.17
C MET A 417 25.27 7.30 -3.98
N ALA A 418 24.08 7.71 -3.53
CA ALA A 418 23.00 6.76 -3.25
C ALA A 418 22.47 6.10 -4.53
N VAL A 419 22.64 6.69 -5.71
CA VAL A 419 22.16 6.19 -7.00
C VAL A 419 23.27 5.66 -7.90
N GLU A 420 24.54 5.80 -7.52
CA GLU A 420 25.70 5.46 -8.35
C GLU A 420 25.67 4.01 -8.83
N GLY A 421 25.42 3.03 -7.95
CA GLY A 421 25.36 1.62 -8.35
C GLY A 421 24.25 1.30 -9.37
N LEU A 422 23.20 2.11 -9.46
CA LEU A 422 22.20 1.97 -10.52
C LEU A 422 22.69 2.63 -11.82
N ARG A 423 23.42 3.73 -11.73
CA ARG A 423 24.02 4.43 -12.87
C ARG A 423 25.11 3.58 -13.54
N GLU A 424 25.93 2.89 -12.76
CA GLU A 424 26.91 1.91 -13.26
C GLU A 424 26.25 0.78 -14.07
N ALA A 425 25.10 0.29 -13.58
CA ALA A 425 24.34 -0.77 -14.25
C ALA A 425 23.60 -0.29 -15.50
N PHE A 426 23.13 0.97 -15.50
CA PHE A 426 22.31 1.59 -16.55
C PHE A 426 22.77 3.04 -16.79
N PRO A 427 23.66 3.28 -17.75
CA PRO A 427 24.16 4.64 -18.04
C PRO A 427 23.06 5.62 -18.45
N ASN A 428 21.97 5.13 -19.10
CA ASN A 428 20.82 5.94 -19.54
C ASN A 428 19.79 6.14 -18.41
N LEU A 429 20.28 6.55 -17.23
CA LEU A 429 19.44 6.85 -16.07
C LEU A 429 18.88 8.26 -16.15
N VAL A 430 17.56 8.39 -16.04
CA VAL A 430 16.85 9.65 -16.19
C VAL A 430 15.91 9.90 -14.99
N THR A 431 15.87 11.15 -14.51
CA THR A 431 14.91 11.62 -13.49
C THR A 431 13.93 12.62 -14.09
N LYS A 432 12.90 13.02 -13.35
CA LYS A 432 11.99 14.09 -13.78
C LYS A 432 12.71 15.40 -14.07
N GLN A 433 13.76 15.71 -13.29
CA GLN A 433 14.61 16.88 -13.53
C GLN A 433 15.37 16.77 -14.86
N GLY A 434 15.91 15.58 -15.16
CA GLY A 434 16.61 15.32 -16.42
C GLY A 434 15.70 15.26 -17.65
N LEU A 435 14.39 15.02 -17.47
CA LEU A 435 13.40 15.07 -18.54
C LEU A 435 12.85 16.48 -18.79
N ALA A 436 12.88 17.33 -17.78
CA ALA A 436 12.34 18.68 -17.87
C ALA A 436 13.18 19.55 -18.81
N ARG A 437 12.52 20.38 -19.57
CA ARG A 437 13.13 21.54 -20.21
C ARG A 437 13.10 22.71 -19.24
N GLU A 438 13.90 23.73 -19.53
CA GLU A 438 13.92 24.97 -18.77
C GLU A 438 12.50 25.53 -18.61
N GLY A 439 12.12 25.92 -17.39
CA GLY A 439 10.81 26.47 -17.04
C GLY A 439 9.68 25.46 -16.84
N GLU A 440 9.88 24.17 -17.12
CA GLU A 440 8.76 23.20 -17.04
C GLU A 440 8.45 22.70 -15.61
N LEU A 441 9.43 22.59 -14.74
CA LEU A 441 9.24 22.11 -13.36
C LEU A 441 9.18 23.22 -12.32
N GLU A 442 9.65 24.41 -12.64
CA GLU A 442 9.72 25.55 -11.72
C GLU A 442 8.37 25.85 -11.01
N PRO A 443 7.20 25.79 -11.71
CA PRO A 443 5.91 26.02 -11.06
C PRO A 443 5.53 24.98 -9.99
N TYR A 444 6.29 23.86 -9.90
CA TYR A 444 5.94 22.71 -9.08
C TYR A 444 7.03 22.33 -8.06
N LEU A 445 8.14 23.07 -7.98
CA LEU A 445 9.29 22.70 -7.12
C LEU A 445 8.93 22.69 -5.64
N ASP A 446 8.02 23.54 -5.21
CA ASP A 446 7.46 23.61 -3.85
C ASP A 446 6.23 22.71 -3.62
N ARG A 447 5.80 21.96 -4.66
CA ARG A 447 4.59 21.12 -4.65
C ARG A 447 4.95 19.64 -4.72
N ALA A 448 5.37 19.08 -3.59
CA ALA A 448 5.83 17.70 -3.51
C ALA A 448 4.78 16.68 -3.97
N SER A 449 3.48 16.95 -3.76
CA SER A 449 2.38 16.09 -4.24
C SER A 449 2.27 16.10 -5.76
N VAL A 450 2.49 17.25 -6.41
CA VAL A 450 2.50 17.36 -7.88
C VAL A 450 3.70 16.63 -8.46
N LEU A 451 4.89 16.81 -7.88
CA LEU A 451 6.10 16.08 -8.30
C LEU A 451 5.93 14.55 -8.15
N ALA A 452 5.27 14.11 -7.07
CA ALA A 452 4.93 12.71 -6.87
C ALA A 452 3.87 12.21 -7.86
N ALA A 453 2.94 13.06 -8.30
CA ALA A 453 1.96 12.73 -9.34
C ALA A 453 2.63 12.56 -10.72
N ILE A 454 3.62 13.39 -11.04
CA ILE A 454 4.44 13.23 -12.25
C ILE A 454 5.15 11.87 -12.24
N ASP A 455 5.85 11.55 -11.15
CA ASP A 455 6.51 10.26 -10.97
C ASP A 455 5.53 9.08 -11.10
N TYR A 456 4.34 9.23 -10.51
CA TYR A 456 3.28 8.23 -10.59
C TYR A 456 2.85 7.96 -12.03
N VAL A 457 2.57 9.00 -12.80
CA VAL A 457 2.10 8.87 -14.19
C VAL A 457 3.19 8.31 -15.10
N VAL A 458 4.43 8.82 -15.01
CA VAL A 458 5.55 8.28 -15.81
C VAL A 458 5.79 6.81 -15.49
N SER A 459 5.74 6.43 -14.19
CA SER A 459 5.85 5.03 -13.77
C SER A 459 4.67 4.17 -14.22
N LEU A 460 3.46 4.72 -14.27
CA LEU A 460 2.26 4.02 -14.71
C LEU A 460 2.34 3.62 -16.18
N TYR A 461 2.91 4.48 -17.00
CA TYR A 461 3.05 4.26 -18.45
C TYR A 461 4.30 3.47 -18.86
N SER A 462 5.27 3.24 -17.97
CA SER A 462 6.47 2.45 -18.30
C SER A 462 6.12 1.04 -18.78
N ASP A 463 7.00 0.43 -19.56
CA ASP A 463 6.85 -0.95 -20.00
C ASP A 463 7.07 -1.91 -18.83
N VAL A 464 8.09 -1.65 -18.03
CA VAL A 464 8.41 -2.40 -16.81
C VAL A 464 8.49 -1.43 -15.63
N LEU A 465 7.85 -1.77 -14.52
CA LEU A 465 7.98 -1.06 -13.26
C LEU A 465 8.61 -1.97 -12.21
N LEU A 466 9.63 -1.47 -11.51
CA LEU A 466 10.19 -2.08 -10.31
C LEU A 466 10.08 -1.10 -9.13
N THR A 467 9.72 -1.61 -7.95
CA THR A 467 9.71 -0.81 -6.73
C THR A 467 10.71 -1.35 -5.71
N SER A 468 11.65 -0.54 -5.26
CA SER A 468 12.71 -0.95 -4.32
C SER A 468 12.19 -1.28 -2.92
N HIS A 469 11.05 -0.70 -2.57
CA HIS A 469 10.39 -0.88 -1.28
C HIS A 469 8.88 -0.78 -1.41
N GLY A 470 8.16 -1.48 -0.52
CA GLY A 470 6.71 -1.35 -0.39
C GLY A 470 6.31 0.04 0.10
N GLY A 471 5.05 0.37 -0.06
CA GLY A 471 4.48 1.66 0.36
C GLY A 471 3.23 1.99 -0.43
N ASN A 472 2.62 3.15 -0.15
CA ASN A 472 1.35 3.53 -0.78
C ASN A 472 1.49 3.75 -2.30
N MET A 473 2.60 4.35 -2.77
CA MET A 473 2.84 4.53 -4.20
C MET A 473 3.05 3.19 -4.91
N ALA A 474 3.86 2.30 -4.34
CA ALA A 474 4.10 0.97 -4.89
C ALA A 474 2.78 0.19 -5.06
N ARG A 475 1.94 0.15 -4.01
CA ARG A 475 0.63 -0.51 -4.04
C ARG A 475 -0.34 0.13 -5.03
N ALA A 476 -0.41 1.46 -5.07
CA ALA A 476 -1.27 2.18 -5.99
C ALA A 476 -0.89 1.95 -7.46
N LEU A 477 0.42 1.91 -7.77
CA LEU A 477 0.91 1.58 -9.11
C LEU A 477 0.68 0.10 -9.46
N GLU A 478 0.91 -0.83 -8.51
CA GLU A 478 0.63 -2.27 -8.69
C GLU A 478 -0.82 -2.47 -9.13
N GLY A 479 -1.78 -1.92 -8.37
CA GLY A 479 -3.20 -2.05 -8.67
C GLY A 479 -3.64 -1.32 -9.93
N HIS A 480 -3.15 -0.10 -10.18
CA HIS A 480 -3.52 0.65 -11.37
C HIS A 480 -2.97 0.00 -12.66
N ARG A 481 -1.73 -0.50 -12.64
CA ARG A 481 -1.13 -1.25 -13.75
C ARG A 481 -1.87 -2.57 -14.01
N ALA A 482 -2.31 -3.27 -12.95
CA ALA A 482 -3.16 -4.44 -13.08
C ALA A 482 -4.52 -4.09 -13.70
N PHE A 483 -5.17 -3.02 -13.23
CA PHE A 483 -6.46 -2.55 -13.75
C PHE A 483 -6.39 -2.10 -15.22
N MET A 484 -5.23 -1.60 -15.68
CA MET A 484 -4.98 -1.23 -17.07
C MET A 484 -4.65 -2.41 -18.01
N GLY A 485 -4.80 -3.65 -17.57
CA GLY A 485 -4.54 -4.85 -18.36
C GLY A 485 -3.25 -5.58 -17.97
N HIS A 486 -2.89 -5.56 -16.69
CA HIS A 486 -1.75 -6.31 -16.16
C HIS A 486 -0.40 -5.96 -16.78
N LYS A 487 -0.06 -4.68 -16.80
CA LYS A 487 1.29 -4.25 -17.22
C LYS A 487 2.37 -4.78 -16.27
N LYS A 488 3.54 -5.12 -16.82
CA LYS A 488 4.64 -5.75 -16.08
C LYS A 488 5.08 -4.93 -14.87
N TYR A 489 4.96 -5.54 -13.70
CA TYR A 489 5.32 -4.99 -12.40
C TYR A 489 6.18 -5.98 -11.64
N ILE A 490 7.46 -5.68 -11.46
CA ILE A 490 8.39 -6.53 -10.73
C ILE A 490 8.30 -6.18 -9.24
N LYS A 491 7.80 -7.13 -8.45
CA LYS A 491 7.77 -7.04 -6.99
C LYS A 491 8.93 -7.85 -6.41
N PRO A 492 9.99 -7.20 -5.90
CA PRO A 492 11.14 -7.90 -5.37
C PRO A 492 10.77 -8.79 -4.18
N ASN A 493 11.07 -10.08 -4.27
CA ASN A 493 10.98 -10.99 -3.14
C ASN A 493 12.21 -10.84 -2.24
N LYS A 494 12.28 -9.73 -1.51
CA LYS A 494 13.47 -9.31 -0.76
C LYS A 494 13.95 -10.34 0.25
N ARG A 495 13.02 -11.00 0.95
CA ARG A 495 13.36 -12.04 1.93
C ARG A 495 14.16 -13.17 1.30
N MET A 496 13.76 -13.60 0.11
CA MET A 496 14.44 -14.70 -0.59
C MET A 496 15.66 -14.22 -1.37
N MET A 497 15.73 -12.92 -1.71
CA MET A 497 16.83 -12.35 -2.48
C MET A 497 18.05 -11.98 -1.63
N PHE A 498 17.86 -11.47 -0.42
CA PHE A 498 18.96 -10.95 0.40
C PHE A 498 20.06 -11.98 0.66
N PRO A 499 19.79 -13.27 0.92
CA PRO A 499 20.86 -14.26 1.04
C PRO A 499 21.78 -14.34 -0.19
N TYR A 500 21.23 -14.18 -1.41
CA TYR A 500 22.01 -14.17 -2.64
C TYR A 500 22.71 -12.82 -2.89
N LEU A 501 22.13 -11.72 -2.43
CA LEU A 501 22.75 -10.38 -2.54
C LEU A 501 23.91 -10.21 -1.57
N ASP A 502 23.83 -10.85 -0.41
CA ASP A 502 24.82 -10.78 0.66
C ASP A 502 25.97 -11.81 0.47
N ASP A 503 25.80 -12.77 -0.44
CA ASP A 503 26.83 -13.73 -0.81
C ASP A 503 27.76 -13.12 -1.87
N ALA A 504 28.98 -12.78 -1.43
CA ALA A 504 30.02 -12.24 -2.31
C ALA A 504 30.63 -13.28 -3.27
N SER A 505 30.42 -14.59 -3.00
CA SER A 505 31.01 -15.69 -3.79
C SER A 505 30.12 -16.11 -4.97
N ILE A 506 28.85 -15.71 -4.98
CA ILE A 506 27.91 -16.13 -6.02
C ILE A 506 28.25 -15.50 -7.37
N SER A 507 28.36 -16.35 -8.41
CA SER A 507 28.57 -15.87 -9.77
C SER A 507 27.36 -15.08 -10.28
N ASP A 508 27.56 -14.11 -11.19
CA ASP A 508 26.45 -13.36 -11.80
C ASP A 508 25.47 -14.25 -12.56
N ARG A 509 25.97 -15.36 -13.14
CA ARG A 509 25.14 -16.34 -13.82
C ARG A 509 24.21 -17.10 -12.86
N ASP A 510 24.74 -17.55 -11.73
CA ASP A 510 23.96 -18.27 -10.71
C ASP A 510 22.99 -17.33 -10.03
N PHE A 511 23.41 -16.10 -9.73
CA PHE A 511 22.55 -15.03 -9.24
C PHE A 511 21.38 -14.77 -10.21
N ALA A 512 21.67 -14.61 -11.51
CA ALA A 512 20.62 -14.36 -12.51
C ALA A 512 19.64 -15.53 -12.59
N THR A 513 20.14 -16.77 -12.56
CA THR A 513 19.31 -17.98 -12.58
C THR A 513 18.40 -18.03 -11.36
N ALA A 514 18.93 -17.75 -10.16
CA ALA A 514 18.14 -17.68 -8.93
C ALA A 514 17.09 -16.58 -8.99
N MET A 515 17.44 -15.36 -9.43
CA MET A 515 16.52 -14.22 -9.51
C MET A 515 15.40 -14.47 -10.52
N ARG A 516 15.67 -15.02 -11.69
CA ARG A 516 14.63 -15.38 -12.68
C ARG A 516 13.64 -16.39 -12.09
N LYS A 517 14.13 -17.43 -11.41
CA LYS A 517 13.28 -18.43 -10.73
C LYS A 517 12.41 -17.80 -9.64
N LEU A 518 12.99 -16.96 -8.78
CA LEU A 518 12.28 -16.30 -7.68
C LEU A 518 11.19 -15.35 -8.16
N HIS A 519 11.38 -14.70 -9.31
CA HIS A 519 10.46 -13.66 -9.80
C HIS A 519 9.54 -14.13 -10.95
N GLN A 520 9.60 -15.41 -11.34
CA GLN A 520 8.79 -15.93 -12.44
C GLN A 520 7.28 -15.65 -12.30
N LYS A 521 6.76 -15.69 -11.06
CA LYS A 521 5.34 -15.46 -10.74
C LYS A 521 5.05 -14.10 -10.13
N CYS A 522 6.04 -13.19 -10.04
CA CYS A 522 5.94 -11.89 -9.39
C CYS A 522 6.17 -10.74 -10.37
N GLN A 523 5.58 -10.82 -11.57
CA GLN A 523 5.79 -9.84 -12.63
C GLN A 523 4.50 -9.14 -13.08
N GLY A 524 3.47 -9.09 -12.22
CA GLY A 524 2.22 -8.40 -12.50
C GLY A 524 1.09 -9.30 -13.03
N GLN A 525 1.26 -10.63 -12.99
CA GLN A 525 0.21 -11.58 -13.33
C GLN A 525 -1.02 -11.43 -12.41
N PRO A 526 -2.24 -11.74 -12.89
CA PRO A 526 -3.43 -11.75 -12.05
C PRO A 526 -3.29 -12.71 -10.87
N VAL A 527 -3.65 -12.24 -9.69
CA VAL A 527 -3.69 -13.05 -8.47
C VAL A 527 -5.13 -13.28 -8.09
N THR A 528 -5.57 -14.53 -8.17
CA THR A 528 -6.98 -14.93 -8.01
C THR A 528 -7.30 -15.51 -6.63
N ASP A 529 -6.30 -15.94 -5.86
CA ASP A 529 -6.49 -16.87 -4.74
C ASP A 529 -6.77 -16.21 -3.38
N HIS A 530 -6.88 -14.90 -3.30
CA HIS A 530 -7.03 -14.20 -2.02
C HIS A 530 -8.11 -13.11 -2.06
N LEU A 531 -9.27 -13.44 -1.52
CA LEU A 531 -10.40 -12.50 -1.35
C LEU A 531 -10.08 -11.36 -0.35
N ASP A 532 -9.12 -11.56 0.55
CA ASP A 532 -8.77 -10.59 1.60
C ASP A 532 -7.73 -9.54 1.18
N ARG A 533 -7.35 -9.50 -0.09
CA ARG A 533 -6.38 -8.51 -0.58
C ARG A 533 -7.03 -7.13 -0.74
N ASP A 534 -6.22 -6.11 -0.54
CA ASP A 534 -6.64 -4.74 -0.82
C ASP A 534 -6.84 -4.55 -2.33
N VAL A 535 -8.07 -4.26 -2.75
CA VAL A 535 -8.42 -4.06 -4.17
C VAL A 535 -7.67 -2.91 -4.83
N LEU A 536 -7.12 -2.00 -4.04
CA LEU A 536 -6.28 -0.91 -4.56
C LEU A 536 -4.89 -1.37 -4.99
N ALA A 537 -4.46 -2.55 -4.56
CA ALA A 537 -3.22 -3.19 -5.00
C ALA A 537 -3.48 -4.44 -5.86
N SER A 538 -4.62 -5.11 -5.66
CA SER A 538 -4.99 -6.34 -6.36
C SER A 538 -6.47 -6.30 -6.75
N PRO A 539 -6.83 -5.68 -7.89
CA PRO A 539 -8.22 -5.44 -8.28
C PRO A 539 -9.00 -6.71 -8.68
N VAL A 540 -8.32 -7.81 -8.99
CA VAL A 540 -8.93 -9.12 -9.28
C VAL A 540 -9.30 -9.81 -7.97
N PRO A 541 -10.44 -10.48 -7.85
CA PRO A 541 -11.54 -10.61 -8.82
C PRO A 541 -12.63 -9.53 -8.66
N HIS A 542 -12.58 -8.66 -7.66
CA HIS A 542 -13.69 -7.76 -7.32
C HIS A 542 -13.99 -6.72 -8.39
N CYS A 543 -12.98 -6.21 -9.08
CA CYS A 543 -13.07 -5.08 -10.00
C CYS A 543 -12.74 -5.44 -11.45
N MET A 544 -12.38 -6.69 -11.69
CA MET A 544 -12.01 -7.19 -13.01
C MET A 544 -12.65 -8.55 -13.24
N CYS A 545 -13.14 -8.77 -14.46
CA CYS A 545 -13.80 -9.98 -14.90
C CYS A 545 -13.05 -10.59 -16.09
N THR A 546 -13.15 -11.90 -16.26
CA THR A 546 -12.80 -12.56 -17.52
C THR A 546 -13.98 -12.40 -18.48
N THR A 547 -13.67 -12.06 -19.72
CA THR A 547 -14.66 -12.03 -20.82
C THR A 547 -14.92 -13.43 -21.33
#